data_7685e09bab0fdb2f48b52f89e02b92cf
#
_entry.id   7685e09bab0fdb2f48b52f89e02b92cf
#
_cell.length_a   1.000
_cell.length_b   1.000
_cell.length_c   1.000
_cell.angle_alpha   90.00
_cell.angle_beta   90.00
_cell.angle_gamma   90.00
#
_symmetry.space_group_name_H-M   'P 1'
#
loop_
_entity.id
_entity.type
_entity.pdbx_description
1 polymer ?
#
loop_
_entity_poly.entity_id
_entity_poly.type
_entity_poly.pdbx_seq_one_letter_code
_entity_poly.pdbx_strand_id
1 'polypeptide(L)'
;MAMAPGWYQDPFSSGGYVRWWDGQRWGASTTLPEGMAPAGPGIPVPLPPPGSAPAGAQPQPQVPVPPQQPAPWQQAPPPPWGAPAGQPSGAFGAPRPVSSWSAGAPYELATWGVRAAARVIDVIITTVLSMPLVLWVLWPSVSTAMDAVAAGGSIDAALQDYIAALSDVGTSTQIALVTALVTFLYEVPQNVLYGRTVGKRVLGLKVRRRDDDRNLGWGAATLRWGVFTAGQALLSFFWTVPDYLWPFWDRPWRQTLHDKAARSTVVPSREPSRR
;
A
#
# COMPACT_ATOMS: atom_id res chain seq x y z
N MET A 1 0.40 29.51 -19.19
CA MET A 1 -0.01 29.03 -20.53
C MET A 1 -0.49 27.59 -20.39
N ALA A 2 -1.67 27.26 -20.91
CA ALA A 2 -2.16 25.88 -20.88
C ALA A 2 -1.38 25.05 -21.92
N MET A 3 -0.96 23.85 -21.54
CA MET A 3 -0.29 22.92 -22.45
C MET A 3 -1.30 22.44 -23.52
N ALA A 4 -0.88 22.46 -24.80
CA ALA A 4 -1.69 21.89 -25.88
C ALA A 4 -1.75 20.36 -25.80
N PRO A 5 -2.79 19.69 -26.33
CA PRO A 5 -2.81 18.24 -26.46
C PRO A 5 -1.61 17.74 -27.26
N GLY A 6 -0.95 16.69 -26.75
CA GLY A 6 0.26 16.16 -27.39
C GLY A 6 1.00 15.13 -26.53
N TRP A 7 2.03 14.53 -27.12
CA TRP A 7 2.97 13.67 -26.41
C TRP A 7 4.05 14.51 -25.74
N TYR A 8 4.28 14.32 -24.47
CA TYR A 8 5.30 15.01 -23.68
C TYR A 8 6.15 14.00 -22.92
N GLN A 9 7.34 14.42 -22.52
CA GLN A 9 8.14 13.60 -21.60
C GLN A 9 7.29 13.25 -20.37
N ASP A 10 7.27 11.97 -19.99
CA ASP A 10 6.44 11.51 -18.89
C ASP A 10 6.91 12.15 -17.57
N PRO A 11 6.11 13.02 -16.94
CA PRO A 11 6.50 13.68 -15.71
C PRO A 11 6.54 12.75 -14.49
N PHE A 12 6.11 11.50 -14.67
CA PHE A 12 5.99 10.51 -13.59
C PHE A 12 7.00 9.37 -13.71
N SER A 13 7.82 9.34 -14.79
CA SER A 13 8.85 8.31 -14.99
C SER A 13 10.19 8.95 -15.33
N SER A 14 11.28 8.34 -14.84
CA SER A 14 12.64 8.73 -15.18
C SER A 14 13.10 8.04 -16.45
N GLY A 15 13.27 8.81 -17.53
CA GLY A 15 13.97 8.43 -18.75
C GLY A 15 13.17 7.63 -19.79
N GLY A 16 13.22 8.07 -21.06
CA GLY A 16 12.79 7.30 -22.22
C GLY A 16 11.30 7.06 -22.42
N TYR A 17 10.44 7.62 -21.55
CA TYR A 17 9.00 7.49 -21.68
C TYR A 17 8.34 8.83 -22.02
N VAL A 18 7.32 8.76 -22.89
CA VAL A 18 6.45 9.88 -23.23
C VAL A 18 5.01 9.56 -22.89
N ARG A 19 4.26 10.58 -22.53
CA ARG A 19 2.86 10.46 -22.10
C ARG A 19 1.98 11.43 -22.89
N TRP A 20 0.81 10.94 -23.27
CA TRP A 20 -0.17 11.76 -23.97
C TRP A 20 -0.88 12.72 -23.01
N TRP A 21 -0.92 13.99 -23.36
CA TRP A 21 -1.74 15.02 -22.74
C TRP A 21 -2.92 15.35 -23.65
N ASP A 22 -4.16 15.23 -23.15
CA ASP A 22 -5.38 15.49 -23.93
C ASP A 22 -5.87 16.94 -23.85
N GLY A 23 -5.18 17.79 -23.09
CA GLY A 23 -5.58 19.16 -22.77
C GLY A 23 -6.18 19.32 -21.38
N GLN A 24 -6.58 18.23 -20.74
CA GLN A 24 -7.17 18.20 -19.40
C GLN A 24 -6.54 17.16 -18.48
N ARG A 25 -6.13 16.01 -19.03
CA ARG A 25 -5.62 14.85 -18.28
C ARG A 25 -4.47 14.19 -19.00
N TRP A 26 -3.58 13.58 -18.22
CA TRP A 26 -2.55 12.70 -18.73
C TRP A 26 -3.14 11.31 -19.04
N GLY A 27 -2.94 10.85 -20.26
CA GLY A 27 -3.37 9.55 -20.77
C GLY A 27 -2.29 8.45 -20.69
N ALA A 28 -2.29 7.58 -21.70
CA ALA A 28 -1.35 6.47 -21.80
C ALA A 28 0.11 6.94 -21.90
N SER A 29 1.03 6.15 -21.36
CA SER A 29 2.49 6.31 -21.51
C SER A 29 3.01 5.27 -22.48
N THR A 30 4.04 5.63 -23.28
CA THR A 30 4.75 4.72 -24.17
C THR A 30 6.24 5.02 -24.15
N THR A 31 7.05 4.07 -24.61
CA THR A 31 8.49 4.29 -24.77
C THR A 31 8.76 5.22 -25.95
N LEU A 32 9.75 6.08 -25.80
CA LEU A 32 10.23 6.89 -26.90
C LEU A 32 10.81 5.95 -28.00
N PRO A 33 10.45 6.12 -29.28
CA PRO A 33 11.01 5.33 -30.37
C PRO A 33 12.54 5.39 -30.39
N GLU A 34 13.19 4.28 -30.78
CA GLU A 34 14.64 4.22 -30.91
C GLU A 34 15.13 5.31 -31.89
N GLY A 35 16.14 6.08 -31.47
CA GLY A 35 16.68 7.18 -32.26
C GLY A 35 16.06 8.56 -32.03
N MET A 36 14.98 8.67 -31.24
CA MET A 36 14.46 9.98 -30.81
C MET A 36 15.10 10.41 -29.48
N ALA A 37 15.62 11.61 -29.46
CA ALA A 37 16.08 12.23 -28.20
C ALA A 37 14.88 12.68 -27.35
N PRO A 38 14.95 12.54 -26.02
CA PRO A 38 13.90 13.07 -25.14
C PRO A 38 13.80 14.58 -25.33
N ALA A 39 12.59 15.06 -25.65
CA ALA A 39 12.30 16.49 -25.67
C ALA A 39 12.36 17.02 -24.22
N GLY A 40 12.82 18.26 -24.04
CA GLY A 40 12.85 18.90 -22.73
C GLY A 40 11.44 19.03 -22.11
N PRO A 41 11.35 19.34 -20.80
CA PRO A 41 10.07 19.51 -20.13
C PRO A 41 9.17 20.54 -20.84
N GLY A 42 7.93 20.13 -21.14
CA GLY A 42 6.94 21.00 -21.80
C GLY A 42 7.07 21.11 -23.32
N ILE A 43 7.99 20.41 -23.96
CA ILE A 43 8.13 20.35 -25.42
C ILE A 43 7.41 19.11 -25.93
N PRO A 44 6.41 19.24 -26.86
CA PRO A 44 5.70 18.09 -27.40
C PRO A 44 6.60 17.24 -28.31
N VAL A 45 6.48 15.92 -28.19
CA VAL A 45 7.17 14.95 -29.05
C VAL A 45 6.30 14.69 -30.28
N PRO A 46 6.85 14.69 -31.51
CA PRO A 46 6.08 14.51 -32.73
C PRO A 46 5.69 13.03 -32.94
N LEU A 47 4.78 12.54 -32.15
CA LEU A 47 4.18 11.21 -32.26
C LEU A 47 2.70 11.33 -32.62
N PRO A 48 2.13 10.38 -33.40
CA PRO A 48 0.71 10.39 -33.69
C PRO A 48 -0.14 10.20 -32.43
N PRO A 49 -1.35 10.75 -32.36
CA PRO A 49 -2.26 10.58 -31.22
C PRO A 49 -2.52 9.10 -30.92
N PRO A 50 -2.81 8.73 -29.66
CA PRO A 50 -3.16 7.37 -29.30
C PRO A 50 -4.37 6.88 -30.11
N GLY A 51 -4.28 5.72 -30.75
CA GLY A 51 -5.36 5.13 -31.55
C GLY A 51 -5.42 5.59 -33.02
N SER A 52 -4.55 6.48 -33.48
CA SER A 52 -4.39 6.74 -34.90
C SER A 52 -3.51 5.63 -35.51
N ALA A 53 -4.07 4.82 -36.38
CA ALA A 53 -3.27 3.91 -37.21
C ALA A 53 -2.35 4.76 -38.10
N PRO A 54 -1.09 4.36 -38.35
CA PRO A 54 -0.22 5.05 -39.28
C PRO A 54 -0.86 5.01 -40.68
N ALA A 55 -1.16 6.18 -41.23
CA ALA A 55 -1.67 6.30 -42.56
C ALA A 55 -0.60 5.76 -43.52
N GLY A 56 -0.83 4.60 -44.14
CA GLY A 56 0.02 4.03 -45.16
C GLY A 56 0.56 2.61 -44.92
N ALA A 57 0.23 1.94 -43.86
CA ALA A 57 0.54 0.51 -43.73
C ALA A 57 -0.44 -0.30 -44.57
N GLN A 58 -0.11 -0.62 -45.80
CA GLN A 58 -0.73 -1.71 -46.54
C GLN A 58 -0.53 -3.02 -45.73
N PRO A 59 -1.59 -3.87 -45.63
CA PRO A 59 -1.42 -5.17 -45.00
C PRO A 59 -0.34 -5.95 -45.78
N GLN A 60 0.83 -6.12 -45.19
CA GLN A 60 1.79 -7.09 -45.74
C GLN A 60 1.16 -8.48 -45.65
N PRO A 61 1.24 -9.30 -46.74
CA PRO A 61 0.80 -10.69 -46.67
C PRO A 61 1.59 -11.38 -45.55
N GLN A 62 0.90 -11.88 -44.56
CA GLN A 62 1.51 -12.69 -43.52
C GLN A 62 2.04 -13.97 -44.16
N VAL A 63 3.35 -14.06 -44.28
CA VAL A 63 4.00 -15.34 -44.63
C VAL A 63 3.76 -16.26 -43.42
N PRO A 64 3.18 -17.48 -43.61
CA PRO A 64 2.99 -18.41 -42.52
C PRO A 64 4.37 -18.75 -41.91
N VAL A 65 4.57 -18.34 -40.66
CA VAL A 65 5.76 -18.75 -39.90
C VAL A 65 5.56 -20.22 -39.54
N PRO A 66 6.48 -21.13 -39.90
CA PRO A 66 6.39 -22.52 -39.50
C PRO A 66 6.39 -22.60 -37.95
N PRO A 67 5.66 -23.54 -37.36
CA PRO A 67 5.66 -23.72 -35.91
C PRO A 67 7.11 -24.02 -35.47
N GLN A 68 7.70 -23.10 -34.71
CA GLN A 68 9.00 -23.30 -34.08
C GLN A 68 8.84 -24.36 -32.98
N GLN A 69 9.50 -25.50 -33.12
CA GLN A 69 9.61 -26.46 -32.05
C GLN A 69 10.40 -25.84 -30.89
N PRO A 70 9.91 -25.92 -29.65
CA PRO A 70 10.66 -25.42 -28.51
C PRO A 70 11.98 -26.19 -28.36
N ALA A 71 13.05 -25.47 -28.07
CA ALA A 71 14.36 -26.06 -27.87
C ALA A 71 14.35 -27.06 -26.71
N PRO A 72 15.17 -28.16 -26.75
CA PRO A 72 15.11 -29.25 -25.76
C PRO A 72 15.28 -28.85 -24.31
N TRP A 73 15.89 -27.70 -24.04
CA TRP A 73 16.10 -27.15 -22.67
C TRP A 73 14.91 -26.35 -22.13
N GLN A 74 13.86 -26.14 -22.94
CA GLN A 74 12.61 -25.46 -22.49
C GLN A 74 11.52 -26.43 -21.99
N GLN A 75 11.80 -27.75 -22.04
CA GLN A 75 10.89 -28.74 -21.47
C GLN A 75 11.16 -28.87 -19.99
N ALA A 76 10.24 -28.38 -19.17
CA ALA A 76 10.27 -28.67 -17.74
C ALA A 76 10.10 -30.17 -17.50
N PRO A 77 10.83 -30.77 -16.54
CA PRO A 77 10.64 -32.18 -16.20
C PRO A 77 9.20 -32.42 -15.72
N PRO A 78 8.60 -33.57 -16.03
CA PRO A 78 7.23 -33.86 -15.62
C PRO A 78 7.14 -33.92 -14.09
N PRO A 79 6.03 -33.44 -13.49
CA PRO A 79 5.83 -33.49 -12.04
C PRO A 79 5.78 -34.93 -11.54
N PRO A 80 6.35 -35.24 -10.38
CA PRO A 80 6.54 -36.63 -9.90
C PRO A 80 5.29 -37.34 -9.39
N TRP A 81 4.10 -36.75 -9.44
CA TRP A 81 2.86 -37.39 -8.98
C TRP A 81 1.72 -37.10 -9.97
N GLY A 82 1.07 -38.17 -10.40
CA GLY A 82 -0.01 -38.16 -11.39
C GLY A 82 -1.16 -37.22 -11.05
N ALA A 83 -1.25 -36.12 -11.79
CA ALA A 83 -2.44 -35.30 -11.82
C ALA A 83 -3.44 -35.91 -12.81
N PRO A 84 -4.77 -35.89 -12.54
CA PRO A 84 -5.76 -36.42 -13.46
C PRO A 84 -5.75 -35.61 -14.77
N ALA A 85 -5.70 -36.31 -15.88
CA ALA A 85 -5.85 -35.75 -17.23
C ALA A 85 -7.25 -35.16 -17.38
N GLY A 86 -7.34 -33.84 -17.55
CA GLY A 86 -8.66 -33.24 -17.84
C GLY A 86 -8.82 -31.75 -17.68
N GLN A 87 -7.74 -30.94 -17.78
CA GLN A 87 -7.94 -29.51 -18.08
C GLN A 87 -7.06 -29.10 -19.26
N PRO A 88 -7.62 -28.43 -20.29
CA PRO A 88 -6.81 -27.86 -21.33
C PRO A 88 -5.92 -26.80 -20.71
N SER A 89 -4.62 -27.02 -20.72
CA SER A 89 -3.60 -26.07 -20.38
C SER A 89 -3.73 -24.85 -21.32
N GLY A 90 -4.48 -23.86 -20.84
CA GLY A 90 -4.63 -22.57 -21.52
C GLY A 90 -3.26 -21.94 -21.67
N ALA A 91 -2.91 -21.72 -22.91
CA ALA A 91 -1.85 -20.89 -23.46
C ALA A 91 -0.86 -20.28 -22.43
N PHE A 92 0.23 -20.96 -22.18
CA PHE A 92 1.47 -20.33 -21.73
C PHE A 92 1.91 -19.38 -22.85
N GLY A 93 1.79 -18.07 -22.63
CA GLY A 93 2.42 -17.11 -23.51
C GLY A 93 1.64 -15.88 -23.93
N ALA A 94 0.38 -15.69 -23.54
CA ALA A 94 -0.17 -14.35 -23.60
C ALA A 94 0.48 -13.53 -22.47
N PRO A 95 1.08 -12.36 -22.74
CA PRO A 95 1.42 -11.42 -21.68
C PRO A 95 0.13 -11.23 -20.89
N ARG A 96 0.12 -11.62 -19.62
CA ARG A 96 -0.99 -11.25 -18.73
C ARG A 96 -1.13 -9.76 -18.93
N PRO A 97 -2.35 -9.25 -19.23
CA PRO A 97 -2.52 -7.82 -19.29
C PRO A 97 -1.94 -7.32 -17.96
N VAL A 98 -0.81 -6.59 -18.07
CA VAL A 98 -0.26 -5.86 -16.91
C VAL A 98 -1.46 -5.15 -16.38
N SER A 99 -1.90 -5.51 -15.18
CA SER A 99 -3.05 -4.88 -14.58
C SER A 99 -2.80 -3.39 -14.72
N SER A 100 -3.81 -2.61 -15.01
CA SER A 100 -3.70 -1.15 -15.16
C SER A 100 -2.89 -0.47 -14.02
N TRP A 101 -2.58 -1.20 -13.00
CA TRP A 101 -1.77 -0.93 -11.83
C TRP A 101 -0.26 -0.82 -12.08
N SER A 102 0.32 -1.59 -12.99
CA SER A 102 1.73 -1.50 -13.34
C SER A 102 2.02 -0.49 -14.45
N ALA A 103 0.99 0.00 -15.14
CA ALA A 103 1.13 0.90 -16.28
C ALA A 103 1.22 2.39 -15.91
N GLY A 104 1.45 2.74 -14.62
CA GLY A 104 1.56 4.16 -14.22
C GLY A 104 0.27 4.95 -14.38
N ALA A 105 -0.88 4.27 -14.54
CA ALA A 105 -2.17 4.94 -14.51
C ALA A 105 -2.37 5.61 -13.15
N PRO A 106 -2.89 6.85 -13.11
CA PRO A 106 -3.29 7.46 -11.85
C PRO A 106 -4.43 6.63 -11.28
N TYR A 107 -4.09 5.79 -10.31
CA TYR A 107 -5.13 5.12 -9.53
C TYR A 107 -5.96 6.18 -8.83
N GLU A 108 -7.25 5.93 -8.70
CA GLU A 108 -7.99 6.59 -7.66
C GLU A 108 -7.42 6.13 -6.32
N LEU A 109 -6.41 6.87 -5.84
CA LEU A 109 -5.89 6.65 -4.51
C LEU A 109 -6.94 7.10 -3.51
N ALA A 110 -7.09 6.35 -2.44
CA ALA A 110 -7.96 6.77 -1.34
C ALA A 110 -7.54 8.17 -0.86
N THR A 111 -8.50 9.05 -0.69
CA THR A 111 -8.22 10.40 -0.18
C THR A 111 -7.65 10.33 1.24
N TRP A 112 -6.87 11.33 1.63
CA TRP A 112 -6.25 11.36 2.95
C TRP A 112 -7.29 11.26 4.08
N GLY A 113 -8.39 12.02 3.98
CA GLY A 113 -9.43 12.03 5.02
C GLY A 113 -10.07 10.68 5.24
N VAL A 114 -10.35 9.91 4.17
CA VAL A 114 -10.93 8.57 4.29
C VAL A 114 -9.92 7.58 4.91
N ARG A 115 -8.61 7.73 4.61
CA ARG A 115 -7.55 6.93 5.26
C ARG A 115 -7.44 7.25 6.75
N ALA A 116 -7.49 8.56 7.11
CA ALA A 116 -7.48 9.00 8.49
C ALA A 116 -8.70 8.48 9.26
N ALA A 117 -9.90 8.57 8.69
CA ALA A 117 -11.12 8.05 9.29
C ALA A 117 -11.03 6.52 9.50
N ALA A 118 -10.50 5.76 8.52
CA ALA A 118 -10.26 4.32 8.69
C ALA A 118 -9.32 4.02 9.85
N ARG A 119 -8.26 4.84 10.01
CA ARG A 119 -7.32 4.68 11.12
C ARG A 119 -7.95 4.98 12.46
N VAL A 120 -8.79 6.01 12.56
CA VAL A 120 -9.54 6.32 13.79
C VAL A 120 -10.38 5.12 14.24
N ILE A 121 -11.11 4.50 13.30
CA ILE A 121 -11.90 3.29 13.60
C ILE A 121 -10.99 2.16 14.10
N ASP A 122 -9.87 1.90 13.40
CA ASP A 122 -8.92 0.85 13.79
C ASP A 122 -8.29 1.14 15.16
N VAL A 123 -7.97 2.41 15.47
CA VAL A 123 -7.45 2.82 16.79
C VAL A 123 -8.49 2.57 17.90
N ILE A 124 -9.74 2.93 17.68
CA ILE A 124 -10.82 2.67 18.67
C ILE A 124 -10.90 1.15 18.92
N ILE A 125 -10.92 0.33 17.88
CA ILE A 125 -11.02 -1.12 18.03
C ILE A 125 -9.80 -1.67 18.78
N THR A 126 -8.59 -1.28 18.40
CA THR A 126 -7.37 -1.79 19.05
C THR A 126 -7.24 -1.30 20.48
N THR A 127 -7.71 -0.08 20.81
CA THR A 127 -7.76 0.43 22.17
C THR A 127 -8.70 -0.42 23.02
N VAL A 128 -9.91 -0.70 22.53
CA VAL A 128 -10.89 -1.56 23.25
C VAL A 128 -10.33 -2.97 23.44
N LEU A 129 -9.68 -3.55 22.42
CA LEU A 129 -9.05 -4.87 22.52
C LEU A 129 -7.87 -4.91 23.49
N SER A 130 -7.10 -3.83 23.59
CA SER A 130 -5.95 -3.74 24.50
C SER A 130 -6.36 -3.47 25.94
N MET A 131 -7.53 -2.88 26.17
CA MET A 131 -7.96 -2.38 27.47
C MET A 131 -7.91 -3.43 28.60
N PRO A 132 -8.42 -4.67 28.42
CA PRO A 132 -8.35 -5.68 29.47
C PRO A 132 -6.92 -6.03 29.89
N LEU A 133 -6.00 -6.11 28.92
CA LEU A 133 -4.60 -6.42 29.18
C LEU A 133 -3.86 -5.23 29.82
N VAL A 134 -4.15 -4.02 29.39
CA VAL A 134 -3.61 -2.80 30.03
C VAL A 134 -4.09 -2.68 31.46
N LEU A 135 -5.38 -2.92 31.73
CA LEU A 135 -5.93 -2.94 33.08
C LEU A 135 -5.28 -4.04 33.94
N TRP A 136 -5.02 -5.20 33.37
CA TRP A 136 -4.29 -6.26 34.07
C TRP A 136 -2.86 -5.84 34.46
N VAL A 137 -2.14 -5.16 33.57
CA VAL A 137 -0.79 -4.60 33.89
C VAL A 137 -0.87 -3.54 34.98
N LEU A 138 -1.90 -2.70 34.98
CA LEU A 138 -2.07 -1.62 35.95
C LEU A 138 -2.70 -2.07 37.27
N TRP A 139 -3.28 -3.27 37.31
CA TRP A 139 -4.03 -3.75 38.48
C TRP A 139 -3.24 -3.68 39.79
N PRO A 140 -1.94 -4.07 39.86
CA PRO A 140 -1.16 -3.94 41.09
C PRO A 140 -1.11 -2.51 41.62
N SER A 141 -0.91 -1.53 40.75
CA SER A 141 -0.85 -0.10 41.10
C SER A 141 -2.23 0.43 41.57
N VAL A 142 -3.29 0.01 40.87
CA VAL A 142 -4.67 0.37 41.22
C VAL A 142 -5.06 -0.22 42.58
N SER A 143 -4.78 -1.51 42.80
CA SER A 143 -5.09 -2.16 44.08
C SER A 143 -4.35 -1.50 45.27
N THR A 144 -3.05 -1.22 45.07
CA THR A 144 -2.28 -0.52 46.12
C THR A 144 -2.84 0.85 46.44
N ALA A 145 -3.24 1.62 45.41
CA ALA A 145 -3.88 2.92 45.62
C ALA A 145 -5.23 2.81 46.35
N MET A 146 -6.05 1.81 46.00
CA MET A 146 -7.33 1.55 46.68
C MET A 146 -7.12 1.14 48.13
N ASP A 147 -6.15 0.26 48.41
CA ASP A 147 -5.84 -0.16 49.78
C ASP A 147 -5.34 1.01 50.66
N ALA A 148 -4.52 1.88 50.09
CA ALA A 148 -4.05 3.09 50.78
C ALA A 148 -5.21 4.02 51.16
N VAL A 149 -6.16 4.25 50.25
CA VAL A 149 -7.37 5.06 50.54
C VAL A 149 -8.25 4.36 51.56
N ALA A 150 -8.44 3.06 51.49
CA ALA A 150 -9.23 2.30 52.44
C ALA A 150 -8.62 2.31 53.86
N ALA A 151 -7.30 2.41 53.97
CA ALA A 151 -6.57 2.60 55.22
C ALA A 151 -6.63 4.02 55.79
N GLY A 152 -7.38 4.95 55.16
CA GLY A 152 -7.54 6.33 55.60
C GLY A 152 -6.52 7.31 55.00
N GLY A 153 -5.76 6.88 53.98
CA GLY A 153 -4.87 7.75 53.20
C GLY A 153 -5.65 8.75 52.34
N SER A 154 -4.98 9.80 51.89
CA SER A 154 -5.60 10.79 51.03
C SER A 154 -5.71 10.29 49.58
N ILE A 155 -6.81 10.66 48.92
CA ILE A 155 -7.03 10.37 47.51
C ILE A 155 -5.92 11.00 46.62
N ASP A 156 -5.45 12.20 46.99
CA ASP A 156 -4.40 12.91 46.27
C ASP A 156 -3.07 12.14 46.29
N ALA A 157 -2.70 11.55 47.45
CA ALA A 157 -1.49 10.73 47.54
C ALA A 157 -1.62 9.44 46.67
N ALA A 158 -2.77 8.77 46.76
CA ALA A 158 -3.04 7.57 45.96
C ALA A 158 -3.03 7.87 44.43
N LEU A 159 -3.54 9.05 44.04
CA LEU A 159 -3.49 9.49 42.63
C LEU A 159 -2.03 9.78 42.17
N GLN A 160 -1.23 10.42 43.04
CA GLN A 160 0.19 10.67 42.75
C GLN A 160 0.97 9.36 42.56
N ASP A 161 0.74 8.38 43.46
CA ASP A 161 1.35 7.05 43.37
C ASP A 161 0.94 6.32 42.07
N TYR A 162 -0.32 6.42 41.69
CA TYR A 162 -0.82 5.88 40.43
C TYR A 162 -0.16 6.55 39.20
N ILE A 163 -0.04 7.88 39.21
CA ILE A 163 0.63 8.64 38.15
C ILE A 163 2.12 8.26 38.08
N ALA A 164 2.78 8.11 39.22
CA ALA A 164 4.16 7.65 39.28
C ALA A 164 4.32 6.26 38.69
N ALA A 165 3.40 5.33 38.96
CA ALA A 165 3.38 4.00 38.40
C ALA A 165 3.19 4.00 36.87
N LEU A 166 2.36 4.88 36.32
CA LEU A 166 2.22 5.06 34.86
C LEU A 166 3.49 5.61 34.21
N SER A 167 4.27 6.38 34.95
CA SER A 167 5.53 6.99 34.49
C SER A 167 6.73 6.07 34.70
N ASP A 168 6.56 4.95 35.43
CA ASP A 168 7.61 3.95 35.62
C ASP A 168 7.97 3.29 34.28
N VAL A 169 9.29 3.17 34.01
CA VAL A 169 9.80 2.61 32.74
C VAL A 169 9.37 1.15 32.56
N GLY A 170 9.31 0.38 33.63
CA GLY A 170 8.87 -1.03 33.58
C GLY A 170 7.41 -1.14 33.18
N THR A 171 6.53 -0.43 33.86
CA THR A 171 5.08 -0.41 33.61
C THR A 171 4.76 0.15 32.22
N SER A 172 5.36 1.28 31.84
CA SER A 172 5.14 1.88 30.53
C SER A 172 5.64 0.97 29.39
N THR A 173 6.76 0.26 29.58
CA THR A 173 7.26 -0.74 28.62
C THR A 173 6.30 -1.92 28.49
N GLN A 174 5.76 -2.44 29.58
CA GLN A 174 4.78 -3.53 29.54
C GLN A 174 3.51 -3.11 28.80
N ILE A 175 2.99 -1.93 29.04
CA ILE A 175 1.84 -1.38 28.33
C ILE A 175 2.15 -1.25 26.82
N ALA A 176 3.33 -0.73 26.46
CA ALA A 176 3.77 -0.60 25.09
C ALA A 176 3.87 -1.96 24.38
N LEU A 177 4.44 -2.97 25.03
CA LEU A 177 4.57 -4.33 24.48
C LEU A 177 3.21 -4.99 24.29
N VAL A 178 2.32 -4.88 25.27
CA VAL A 178 0.95 -5.41 25.19
C VAL A 178 0.19 -4.76 24.03
N THR A 179 0.24 -3.44 23.95
CA THR A 179 -0.42 -2.69 22.87
C THR A 179 0.19 -3.03 21.49
N ALA A 180 1.51 -3.15 21.41
CA ALA A 180 2.19 -3.58 20.20
C ALA A 180 1.75 -5.00 19.78
N LEU A 181 1.66 -5.94 20.70
CA LEU A 181 1.20 -7.30 20.42
C LEU A 181 -0.24 -7.31 19.89
N VAL A 182 -1.16 -6.60 20.56
CA VAL A 182 -2.57 -6.52 20.14
C VAL A 182 -2.69 -5.90 18.77
N THR A 183 -2.00 -4.78 18.51
CA THR A 183 -2.03 -4.13 17.19
C THR A 183 -1.40 -5.00 16.11
N PHE A 184 -0.33 -5.75 16.41
CA PHE A 184 0.26 -6.73 15.49
C PHE A 184 -0.75 -7.82 15.10
N LEU A 185 -1.35 -8.48 16.09
CA LEU A 185 -2.33 -9.54 15.86
C LEU A 185 -3.60 -9.03 15.15
N TYR A 186 -3.95 -7.79 15.36
CA TYR A 186 -5.07 -7.15 14.67
C TYR A 186 -4.72 -6.74 13.23
N GLU A 187 -3.62 -6.01 13.01
CA GLU A 187 -3.34 -5.39 11.72
C GLU A 187 -2.66 -6.36 10.73
N VAL A 188 -1.65 -7.12 11.15
CA VAL A 188 -0.81 -7.89 10.22
C VAL A 188 -1.57 -9.02 9.55
N PRO A 189 -2.26 -9.92 10.27
CA PRO A 189 -3.01 -11.01 9.63
C PRO A 189 -4.11 -10.48 8.70
N GLN A 190 -4.82 -9.42 9.07
CA GLN A 190 -5.88 -8.84 8.26
C GLN A 190 -5.36 -8.23 6.95
N ASN A 191 -4.19 -7.57 6.98
CA ASN A 191 -3.56 -7.03 5.78
C ASN A 191 -3.05 -8.13 4.86
N VAL A 192 -2.57 -9.26 5.40
CA VAL A 192 -2.11 -10.41 4.61
C VAL A 192 -3.28 -11.15 3.99
N LEU A 193 -4.27 -11.53 4.79
CA LEU A 193 -5.38 -12.40 4.35
C LEU A 193 -6.40 -11.63 3.52
N TYR A 194 -6.77 -10.43 3.93
CA TYR A 194 -7.87 -9.68 3.34
C TYR A 194 -7.43 -8.38 2.63
N GLY A 195 -6.16 -7.99 2.78
CA GLY A 195 -5.63 -6.73 2.27
C GLY A 195 -6.25 -5.49 2.94
N ARG A 196 -6.91 -5.64 4.09
CA ARG A 196 -7.60 -4.53 4.76
C ARG A 196 -7.92 -4.86 6.20
N THR A 197 -7.82 -3.87 7.09
CA THR A 197 -8.31 -3.92 8.46
C THR A 197 -9.82 -3.66 8.51
N VAL A 198 -10.44 -3.84 9.67
CA VAL A 198 -11.88 -3.59 9.85
C VAL A 198 -12.23 -2.15 9.51
N GLY A 199 -11.49 -1.15 10.00
CA GLY A 199 -11.74 0.26 9.69
C GLY A 199 -11.64 0.55 8.19
N LYS A 200 -10.64 -0.03 7.51
CA LYS A 200 -10.53 0.06 6.04
C LYS A 200 -11.68 -0.66 5.33
N ARG A 201 -12.16 -1.79 5.86
CA ARG A 201 -13.31 -2.51 5.30
C ARG A 201 -14.58 -1.67 5.34
N VAL A 202 -14.85 -1.02 6.48
CA VAL A 202 -16.03 -0.16 6.68
C VAL A 202 -16.04 0.99 5.67
N LEU A 203 -14.89 1.58 5.40
CA LEU A 203 -14.77 2.71 4.47
C LEU A 203 -14.42 2.30 3.02
N GLY A 204 -14.52 1.01 2.70
CA GLY A 204 -14.31 0.53 1.34
C GLY A 204 -12.88 0.70 0.83
N LEU A 205 -11.88 0.55 1.70
CA LEU A 205 -10.46 0.67 1.37
C LEU A 205 -9.75 -0.68 1.35
N LYS A 206 -8.67 -0.76 0.57
CA LYS A 206 -7.73 -1.89 0.54
C LYS A 206 -6.30 -1.41 0.51
N VAL A 207 -5.40 -2.19 1.11
CA VAL A 207 -3.95 -2.04 1.01
C VAL A 207 -3.46 -3.01 -0.06
N ARG A 208 -2.67 -2.50 -1.00
CA ARG A 208 -2.11 -3.29 -2.10
C ARG A 208 -0.61 -3.07 -2.18
N ARG A 209 0.11 -4.04 -2.71
CA ARG A 209 1.49 -3.84 -3.11
C ARG A 209 1.56 -2.87 -4.27
N ARG A 210 2.59 -2.03 -4.29
CA ARG A 210 2.80 -1.07 -5.38
C ARG A 210 3.12 -1.76 -6.70
N ASP A 211 3.81 -2.88 -6.65
CA ASP A 211 4.39 -3.55 -7.81
C ASP A 211 3.41 -4.54 -8.46
N ASP A 212 2.42 -5.03 -7.71
CA ASP A 212 1.40 -5.94 -8.20
C ASP A 212 0.06 -5.72 -7.46
N ASP A 213 -1.06 -6.24 -8.01
CA ASP A 213 -2.39 -6.10 -7.41
C ASP A 213 -2.67 -7.15 -6.31
N ARG A 214 -1.65 -7.65 -5.63
CA ARG A 214 -1.79 -8.64 -4.58
C ARG A 214 -1.88 -7.99 -3.20
N ASN A 215 -2.40 -8.74 -2.25
CA ASN A 215 -2.29 -8.38 -0.84
C ASN A 215 -0.82 -8.37 -0.41
N LEU A 216 -0.51 -7.71 0.70
CA LEU A 216 0.81 -7.75 1.28
C LEU A 216 1.14 -9.18 1.73
N GLY A 217 2.40 -9.62 1.50
CA GLY A 217 2.93 -10.80 2.18
C GLY A 217 3.24 -10.50 3.66
N TRP A 218 3.44 -11.55 4.47
CA TRP A 218 3.74 -11.43 5.89
C TRP A 218 4.90 -10.48 6.20
N GLY A 219 6.01 -10.59 5.46
CA GLY A 219 7.18 -9.71 5.67
C GLY A 219 6.86 -8.23 5.42
N ALA A 220 6.16 -7.90 4.35
CA ALA A 220 5.78 -6.53 4.03
C ALA A 220 4.75 -5.97 5.03
N ALA A 221 3.77 -6.78 5.45
CA ALA A 221 2.78 -6.38 6.43
C ALA A 221 3.41 -6.15 7.81
N THR A 222 4.33 -7.04 8.23
CA THR A 222 5.09 -6.90 9.49
C THR A 222 6.01 -5.68 9.44
N LEU A 223 6.73 -5.46 8.33
CA LEU A 223 7.58 -4.28 8.16
C LEU A 223 6.78 -2.99 8.24
N ARG A 224 5.62 -2.96 7.60
CA ARG A 224 4.71 -1.82 7.63
C ARG A 224 4.26 -1.48 9.05
N TRP A 225 3.80 -2.50 9.79
CA TRP A 225 3.41 -2.37 11.19
C TRP A 225 4.62 -1.98 12.06
N GLY A 226 5.77 -2.63 11.86
CA GLY A 226 6.98 -2.42 12.65
C GLY A 226 7.56 -1.01 12.53
N VAL A 227 7.61 -0.46 11.31
CA VAL A 227 8.08 0.93 11.08
C VAL A 227 7.17 1.93 11.81
N PHE A 228 5.85 1.73 11.75
CA PHE A 228 4.92 2.60 12.46
C PHE A 228 5.08 2.46 13.98
N THR A 229 5.11 1.23 14.50
CA THR A 229 5.20 0.95 15.94
C THR A 229 6.54 1.38 16.53
N ALA A 230 7.66 1.14 15.83
CA ALA A 230 8.97 1.59 16.25
C ALA A 230 9.07 3.12 16.28
N GLY A 231 8.54 3.79 15.26
CA GLY A 231 8.48 5.25 15.24
C GLY A 231 7.64 5.81 16.41
N GLN A 232 6.52 5.17 16.73
CA GLN A 232 5.70 5.53 17.89
C GLN A 232 6.45 5.31 19.21
N ALA A 233 7.18 4.22 19.36
CA ALA A 233 7.95 3.94 20.57
C ALA A 233 9.09 4.95 20.79
N LEU A 234 9.72 5.41 19.70
CA LEU A 234 10.87 6.32 19.78
C LEU A 234 10.45 7.80 19.85
N LEU A 235 9.44 8.21 19.13
CA LEU A 235 9.08 9.61 18.91
C LEU A 235 7.64 9.95 19.28
N SER A 236 6.85 8.97 19.72
CA SER A 236 5.45 9.15 20.13
C SER A 236 4.62 9.96 19.10
N PHE A 237 3.96 11.01 19.54
CA PHE A 237 3.17 11.89 18.68
C PHE A 237 3.99 12.55 17.58
N PHE A 238 5.27 12.85 17.82
CA PHE A 238 6.15 13.47 16.82
C PHE A 238 6.41 12.57 15.62
N TRP A 239 6.23 11.26 15.75
CA TRP A 239 6.26 10.33 14.60
C TRP A 239 4.94 10.30 13.84
N THR A 240 3.82 10.31 14.56
CA THR A 240 2.49 10.21 13.94
C THR A 240 2.24 11.34 12.94
N VAL A 241 2.61 12.56 13.30
CA VAL A 241 2.38 13.74 12.46
C VAL A 241 3.09 13.63 11.10
N PRO A 242 4.42 13.47 11.01
CA PRO A 242 5.09 13.36 9.71
C PRO A 242 4.66 12.10 8.93
N ASP A 243 4.42 10.96 9.60
CA ASP A 243 3.98 9.75 8.90
C ASP A 243 2.63 9.96 8.19
N TYR A 244 1.65 10.55 8.88
CA TYR A 244 0.32 10.79 8.29
C TYR A 244 0.25 12.00 7.36
N LEU A 245 1.12 12.98 7.52
CA LEU A 245 1.17 14.14 6.62
C LEU A 245 2.01 13.88 5.37
N TRP A 246 2.90 12.89 5.39
CA TRP A 246 3.78 12.57 4.26
C TRP A 246 3.06 12.43 2.91
N PRO A 247 1.85 11.84 2.82
CA PRO A 247 1.11 11.71 1.56
C PRO A 247 0.79 13.02 0.85
N PHE A 248 0.85 14.17 1.52
CA PHE A 248 0.64 15.46 0.87
C PHE A 248 1.78 15.84 -0.08
N TRP A 249 3.00 15.42 0.25
CA TRP A 249 4.21 15.66 -0.56
C TRP A 249 4.58 14.48 -1.43
N ASP A 250 4.15 13.27 -1.08
CA ASP A 250 4.51 12.04 -1.80
C ASP A 250 3.67 11.87 -3.05
N ARG A 251 4.20 12.25 -4.19
CA ARG A 251 3.54 12.07 -5.49
C ARG A 251 4.34 11.10 -6.35
N PRO A 252 3.70 10.28 -7.17
CA PRO A 252 2.24 10.17 -7.40
C PRO A 252 1.51 9.26 -6.39
N TRP A 253 2.22 8.51 -5.53
CA TRP A 253 1.69 7.38 -4.77
C TRP A 253 0.97 7.76 -3.48
N ARG A 254 1.18 8.97 -2.98
CA ARG A 254 0.60 9.46 -1.71
C ARG A 254 0.74 8.45 -0.57
N GLN A 255 1.94 7.91 -0.41
CA GLN A 255 2.27 6.92 0.62
C GLN A 255 2.62 7.60 1.93
N THR A 256 2.22 7.01 3.06
CA THR A 256 2.80 7.31 4.37
C THR A 256 4.23 6.75 4.45
N LEU A 257 5.00 7.09 5.47
CA LEU A 257 6.35 6.56 5.64
C LEU A 257 6.36 5.04 5.82
N HIS A 258 5.43 4.52 6.62
CA HIS A 258 5.28 3.07 6.78
C HIS A 258 4.78 2.37 5.50
N ASP A 259 3.95 3.04 4.67
CA ASP A 259 3.57 2.52 3.36
C ASP A 259 4.75 2.43 2.40
N LYS A 260 5.64 3.43 2.42
CA LYS A 260 6.88 3.45 1.62
C LYS A 260 7.80 2.29 1.98
N ALA A 261 8.02 2.06 3.26
CA ALA A 261 8.86 0.97 3.75
C ALA A 261 8.37 -0.39 3.25
N ALA A 262 7.05 -0.60 3.23
CA ALA A 262 6.40 -1.83 2.78
C ALA A 262 6.11 -1.88 1.27
N ARG A 263 6.47 -0.85 0.50
CA ARG A 263 6.09 -0.69 -0.92
C ARG A 263 4.60 -0.92 -1.15
N SER A 264 3.76 -0.34 -0.28
CA SER A 264 2.32 -0.51 -0.30
C SER A 264 1.61 0.80 -0.62
N THR A 265 0.36 0.72 -1.07
CA THR A 265 -0.52 1.87 -1.27
C THR A 265 -1.93 1.53 -0.85
N VAL A 266 -2.73 2.55 -0.51
CA VAL A 266 -4.13 2.38 -0.10
C VAL A 266 -5.03 2.87 -1.22
N VAL A 267 -5.95 2.00 -1.64
CA VAL A 267 -6.85 2.21 -2.77
C VAL A 267 -8.30 1.94 -2.37
N PRO A 268 -9.30 2.51 -3.07
CA PRO A 268 -10.68 2.10 -2.93
C PRO A 268 -10.84 0.61 -3.26
N SER A 269 -11.70 -0.10 -2.51
CA SER A 269 -11.93 -1.53 -2.72
C SER A 269 -12.87 -1.83 -3.89
N ARG A 270 -13.62 -0.84 -4.36
CA ARG A 270 -14.45 -0.93 -5.57
C ARG A 270 -13.62 -0.44 -6.75
N GLU A 271 -13.49 -1.26 -7.78
CA GLU A 271 -13.07 -0.76 -9.07
C GLU A 271 -14.09 0.30 -9.52
N PRO A 272 -13.63 1.45 -10.08
CA PRO A 272 -14.56 2.36 -10.73
C PRO A 272 -15.30 1.55 -11.79
N SER A 273 -16.64 1.51 -11.69
CA SER A 273 -17.46 0.91 -12.75
C SER A 273 -17.06 1.60 -14.06
N ARG A 274 -16.53 0.84 -15.01
CA ARG A 274 -16.34 1.32 -16.37
C ARG A 274 -17.72 1.71 -16.90
N ARG A 275 -18.02 3.00 -16.88
CA ARG A 275 -19.11 3.59 -17.64
C ARG A 275 -18.57 4.07 -18.97
#